data_bc6875a513009d97ee460188eaf08fdf
#
_entry.id   bc6875a513009d97ee460188eaf08fdf
#
_cell.length_a   1.000
_cell.length_b   1.000
_cell.length_c   1.000
_cell.angle_alpha   90.00
_cell.angle_beta   90.00
_cell.angle_gamma   90.00
#
_symmetry.space_group_name_H-M   'P 1'
#
loop_
_entity.id
_entity.type
_entity.pdbx_description
1 polymer ?
#
loop_
_entity_poly.entity_id
_entity_poly.type
_entity_poly.pdbx_seq_one_letter_code
_entity_poly.pdbx_strand_id
1 'polypeptide(L)'
;VCSIQIIMFRNNEKFRYKERMGQRMYVDKIFERATIRGIADYLLFGLGPDEDDRSYEERLDEPYMRFEKAVEKYDKSQTSELLDLCNEVSSETASVYMEIGLQAGILLMMDVVKNISREKSKGTVD
;
A
#
# COMPACT_ATOMS: atom_id res chain seq x y z
N VAL A 1 18.99 -14.63 -33.57
CA VAL A 1 19.30 -13.89 -32.31
C VAL A 1 18.28 -12.77 -32.05
N CYS A 2 17.76 -12.12 -33.11
CA CYS A 2 16.79 -11.02 -32.98
C CYS A 2 15.38 -11.47 -32.49
N SER A 3 14.96 -12.69 -32.83
CA SER A 3 13.60 -13.17 -32.49
C SER A 3 13.42 -13.51 -31.02
N ILE A 4 14.45 -13.95 -30.31
CA ILE A 4 14.39 -14.30 -28.88
C ILE A 4 14.33 -13.04 -28.01
N GLN A 5 15.03 -11.98 -28.38
CA GLN A 5 14.98 -10.70 -27.69
C GLN A 5 13.60 -10.03 -27.78
N ILE A 6 12.93 -10.13 -28.93
CA ILE A 6 11.58 -9.56 -29.13
C ILE A 6 10.55 -10.32 -28.29
N ILE A 7 10.67 -11.63 -28.14
CA ILE A 7 9.75 -12.45 -27.32
C ILE A 7 9.96 -12.16 -25.82
N MET A 8 11.19 -12.00 -25.36
CA MET A 8 11.48 -11.61 -23.95
C MET A 8 10.96 -10.21 -23.61
N PHE A 9 11.12 -9.24 -24.51
CA PHE A 9 10.60 -7.88 -24.32
C PHE A 9 9.06 -7.86 -24.25
N ARG A 10 8.38 -8.60 -25.11
CA ARG A 10 6.93 -8.71 -25.16
C ARG A 10 6.33 -9.39 -23.92
N ASN A 11 7.02 -10.39 -23.37
CA ASN A 11 6.61 -11.05 -22.14
C ASN A 11 6.81 -10.16 -20.91
N ASN A 12 7.87 -9.34 -20.90
CA ASN A 12 8.17 -8.41 -19.83
C ASN A 12 7.16 -7.23 -19.79
N GLU A 13 6.69 -6.76 -20.95
CA GLU A 13 5.65 -5.73 -21.02
C GLU A 13 4.29 -6.25 -20.58
N LYS A 14 3.91 -7.48 -20.97
CA LYS A 14 2.66 -8.13 -20.51
C LYS A 14 2.69 -8.39 -19.01
N PHE A 15 3.82 -8.78 -18.46
CA PHE A 15 3.98 -9.00 -17.02
C PHE A 15 3.85 -7.68 -16.25
N ARG A 16 4.54 -6.62 -16.68
CA ARG A 16 4.43 -5.27 -16.11
C ARG A 16 3.03 -4.66 -16.23
N TYR A 17 2.31 -4.96 -17.31
CA TYR A 17 0.93 -4.50 -17.48
C TYR A 17 -0.02 -5.20 -16.49
N LYS A 18 0.16 -6.51 -16.29
CA LYS A 18 -0.64 -7.31 -15.34
C LYS A 18 -0.38 -6.90 -13.89
N GLU A 19 0.85 -6.59 -13.53
CA GLU A 19 1.19 -6.05 -12.20
C GLU A 19 0.58 -4.66 -11.98
N ARG A 20 0.67 -3.76 -12.96
CA ARG A 20 0.06 -2.42 -12.88
C ARG A 20 -1.46 -2.46 -12.77
N MET A 21 -2.13 -3.39 -13.46
CA MET A 21 -3.57 -3.61 -13.33
C MET A 21 -3.93 -4.17 -11.96
N GLY A 22 -3.14 -5.09 -11.43
CA GLY A 22 -3.32 -5.65 -10.08
C GLY A 22 -3.17 -4.58 -8.99
N GLN A 23 -2.19 -3.69 -9.11
CA GLN A 23 -1.97 -2.58 -8.17
C GLN A 23 -3.09 -1.53 -8.24
N ARG A 24 -3.59 -1.18 -9.44
CA ARG A 24 -4.75 -0.28 -9.57
C ARG A 24 -5.98 -0.85 -8.87
N MET A 25 -6.31 -2.11 -9.13
CA MET A 25 -7.43 -2.79 -8.46
C MET A 25 -7.29 -2.79 -6.93
N TYR A 26 -6.07 -2.86 -6.41
CA TYR A 26 -5.81 -2.85 -4.98
C TYR A 26 -6.06 -1.47 -4.35
N VAL A 27 -5.56 -0.41 -4.98
CA VAL A 27 -5.77 0.97 -4.54
C VAL A 27 -7.25 1.36 -4.61
N ASP A 28 -7.94 1.02 -5.70
CA ASP A 28 -9.37 1.27 -5.86
C ASP A 28 -10.19 0.61 -4.73
N LYS A 29 -9.85 -0.63 -4.36
CA LYS A 29 -10.48 -1.33 -3.24
C LYS A 29 -10.26 -0.65 -1.88
N ILE A 30 -9.10 -0.03 -1.67
CA ILE A 30 -8.84 0.77 -0.46
C ILE A 30 -9.82 1.94 -0.40
N PHE A 31 -9.96 2.69 -1.49
CA PHE A 31 -10.85 3.83 -1.53
C PHE A 31 -12.35 3.45 -1.45
N GLU A 32 -12.75 2.36 -2.08
CA GLU A 32 -14.11 1.82 -1.95
C GLU A 32 -14.47 1.46 -0.50
N ARG A 33 -13.49 1.00 0.29
CA ARG A 33 -13.66 0.62 1.70
C ARG A 33 -13.48 1.78 2.67
N ALA A 34 -12.94 2.91 2.23
CA ALA A 34 -12.74 4.11 3.04
C ALA A 34 -14.05 4.87 3.25
N THR A 35 -15.03 4.21 3.84
CA THR A 35 -16.35 4.73 4.22
C THR A 35 -16.65 4.37 5.66
N ILE A 36 -17.58 5.09 6.31
CA ILE A 36 -18.05 4.74 7.67
C ILE A 36 -18.53 3.29 7.71
N ARG A 37 -19.31 2.88 6.70
CA ARG A 37 -19.85 1.53 6.63
C ARG A 37 -18.73 0.49 6.49
N GLY A 38 -17.75 0.72 5.64
CA GLY A 38 -16.62 -0.18 5.45
C GLY A 38 -15.80 -0.36 6.73
N ILE A 39 -15.58 0.72 7.47
CA ILE A 39 -14.91 0.68 8.78
C ILE A 39 -15.79 0.00 9.84
N ALA A 40 -17.08 0.31 9.89
CA ALA A 40 -18.00 -0.33 10.82
C ALA A 40 -18.08 -1.85 10.60
N ASP A 41 -18.19 -2.29 9.36
CA ASP A 41 -18.19 -3.71 9.01
C ASP A 41 -16.87 -4.39 9.43
N TYR A 42 -15.73 -3.72 9.24
CA TYR A 42 -14.44 -4.23 9.70
C TYR A 42 -14.37 -4.33 11.23
N LEU A 43 -14.80 -3.29 11.96
CA LEU A 43 -14.80 -3.28 13.44
C LEU A 43 -15.73 -4.33 14.04
N LEU A 44 -16.86 -4.62 13.39
CA LEU A 44 -17.85 -5.59 13.89
C LEU A 44 -17.50 -7.04 13.54
N PHE A 45 -16.96 -7.28 12.36
CA PHE A 45 -16.81 -8.61 11.79
C PHE A 45 -15.39 -8.94 11.31
N GLY A 46 -14.47 -7.96 11.33
CA GLY A 46 -13.09 -8.14 10.93
C GLY A 46 -12.30 -8.99 11.92
N LEU A 47 -11.14 -9.45 11.48
CA LEU A 47 -10.16 -10.10 12.35
C LEU A 47 -9.60 -9.06 13.32
N GLY A 48 -9.36 -9.47 14.56
CA GLY A 48 -8.62 -8.64 15.51
C GLY A 48 -7.23 -8.29 14.96
N PRO A 49 -6.68 -7.10 15.30
CA PRO A 49 -5.31 -6.78 14.93
C PRO A 49 -4.34 -7.78 15.60
N ASP A 50 -3.29 -8.15 14.88
CA ASP A 50 -2.17 -8.84 15.49
C ASP A 50 -1.51 -7.92 16.51
N GLU A 51 -1.27 -8.43 17.72
CA GLU A 51 -0.55 -7.70 18.74
C GLU A 51 0.95 -7.64 18.35
N ASP A 52 1.49 -6.44 18.25
CA ASP A 52 2.90 -6.20 17.97
C ASP A 52 3.40 -5.07 18.89
N ASP A 53 4.10 -5.45 19.94
CA ASP A 53 4.61 -4.53 20.98
C ASP A 53 5.85 -3.75 20.55
N ARG A 54 6.40 -4.03 19.36
CA ARG A 54 7.58 -3.34 18.83
C ARG A 54 7.23 -1.91 18.43
N SER A 55 8.16 -0.98 18.66
CA SER A 55 8.07 0.38 18.14
C SER A 55 8.06 0.38 16.60
N TYR A 56 7.64 1.49 16.00
CA TYR A 56 7.69 1.64 14.53
C TYR A 56 9.12 1.52 13.99
N GLU A 57 10.11 2.05 14.71
CA GLU A 57 11.52 1.96 14.37
C GLU A 57 11.99 0.50 14.36
N GLU A 58 11.72 -0.26 15.41
CA GLU A 58 12.08 -1.69 15.47
C GLU A 58 11.44 -2.50 14.34
N ARG A 59 10.18 -2.20 13.99
CA ARG A 59 9.47 -2.86 12.91
C ARG A 59 10.05 -2.56 11.52
N LEU A 60 10.68 -1.40 11.36
CA LEU A 60 11.36 -1.01 10.12
C LEU A 60 12.79 -1.54 10.09
N ASP A 61 13.53 -1.41 11.18
CA ASP A 61 14.95 -1.72 11.25
C ASP A 61 15.24 -3.24 11.17
N GLU A 62 14.45 -4.07 11.84
CA GLU A 62 14.68 -5.52 11.84
C GLU A 62 14.67 -6.16 10.45
N PRO A 63 13.67 -5.92 9.58
CA PRO A 63 13.68 -6.48 8.23
C PRO A 63 14.77 -5.86 7.36
N TYR A 64 15.11 -4.57 7.56
CA TYR A 64 16.18 -3.91 6.85
C TYR A 64 17.54 -4.51 7.18
N MET A 65 17.85 -4.71 8.46
CA MET A 65 19.09 -5.35 8.90
C MET A 65 19.22 -6.79 8.37
N ARG A 66 18.13 -7.53 8.27
CA ARG A 66 18.13 -8.87 7.67
C ARG A 66 18.42 -8.82 6.17
N PHE A 67 17.86 -7.82 5.48
CA PHE A 67 18.13 -7.59 4.07
C PHE A 67 19.59 -7.20 3.83
N GLU A 68 20.14 -6.28 4.61
CA GLU A 68 21.54 -5.85 4.53
C GLU A 68 22.51 -7.05 4.71
N LYS A 69 22.28 -7.88 5.72
CA LYS A 69 23.07 -9.12 5.93
C LYS A 69 22.94 -10.11 4.77
N ALA A 70 21.77 -10.19 4.14
CA ALA A 70 21.57 -11.04 2.96
C ALA A 70 22.33 -10.48 1.75
N VAL A 71 22.32 -9.16 1.56
CA VAL A 71 23.11 -8.51 0.49
C VAL A 71 24.60 -8.79 0.69
N GLU A 72 25.15 -8.57 1.90
CA GLU A 72 26.55 -8.86 2.22
C GLU A 72 26.94 -10.33 1.95
N LYS A 73 26.02 -11.25 2.20
CA LYS A 73 26.25 -12.69 1.98
C LYS A 73 26.26 -13.08 0.51
N TYR A 74 25.35 -12.53 -0.29
CA TYR A 74 25.10 -13.00 -1.66
C TYR A 74 25.68 -12.08 -2.73
N ASP A 75 25.76 -10.78 -2.49
CA ASP A 75 26.37 -9.83 -3.41
C ASP A 75 27.86 -9.64 -3.08
N LYS A 76 28.71 -10.16 -3.97
CA LYS A 76 30.16 -10.05 -3.85
C LYS A 76 30.75 -8.86 -4.60
N SER A 77 29.92 -8.02 -5.22
CA SER A 77 30.35 -6.85 -6.00
C SER A 77 30.96 -5.75 -5.12
N GLN A 78 30.67 -5.76 -3.81
CA GLN A 78 31.08 -4.72 -2.84
C GLN A 78 30.61 -3.31 -3.24
N THR A 79 29.51 -3.21 -3.98
CA THR A 79 28.84 -1.95 -4.32
C THR A 79 27.65 -1.73 -3.40
N SER A 80 27.21 -0.48 -3.24
CA SER A 80 25.99 -0.14 -2.51
C SER A 80 24.72 -0.23 -3.36
N GLU A 81 24.84 -0.61 -4.63
CA GLU A 81 23.75 -0.51 -5.61
C GLU A 81 22.45 -1.19 -5.16
N LEU A 82 22.53 -2.43 -4.63
CA LEU A 82 21.33 -3.14 -4.15
C LEU A 82 20.70 -2.48 -2.93
N LEU A 83 21.51 -1.93 -2.01
CA LEU A 83 21.02 -1.21 -0.85
C LEU A 83 20.38 0.13 -1.27
N ASP A 84 21.00 0.83 -2.22
CA ASP A 84 20.48 2.09 -2.75
C ASP A 84 19.14 1.89 -3.47
N LEU A 85 19.02 0.84 -4.29
CA LEU A 85 17.77 0.48 -4.94
C LEU A 85 16.68 0.04 -3.94
N CYS A 86 17.04 -0.68 -2.89
CA CYS A 86 16.11 -1.05 -1.81
C CYS A 86 15.59 0.20 -1.09
N ASN A 87 16.47 1.15 -0.80
CA ASN A 87 16.12 2.42 -0.17
C ASN A 87 15.19 3.25 -1.06
N GLU A 88 15.48 3.32 -2.36
CA GLU A 88 14.64 4.02 -3.34
C GLU A 88 13.23 3.40 -3.41
N VAL A 89 13.13 2.09 -3.56
CA VAL A 89 11.83 1.39 -3.58
C VAL A 89 11.07 1.56 -2.27
N SER A 90 11.74 1.47 -1.13
CA SER A 90 11.12 1.62 0.18
C SER A 90 10.60 3.05 0.40
N SER A 91 11.39 4.05 0.01
CA SER A 91 11.04 5.47 0.11
C SER A 91 9.83 5.80 -0.76
N GLU A 92 9.83 5.36 -2.02
CA GLU A 92 8.72 5.59 -2.94
C GLU A 92 7.45 4.86 -2.47
N THR A 93 7.59 3.63 -1.99
CA THR A 93 6.46 2.88 -1.42
C THR A 93 5.86 3.60 -0.22
N ALA A 94 6.69 4.10 0.70
CA ALA A 94 6.23 4.85 1.88
C ALA A 94 5.50 6.13 1.47
N SER A 95 6.03 6.89 0.50
CA SER A 95 5.42 8.11 -0.02
C SER A 95 4.04 7.84 -0.61
N VAL A 96 3.93 6.85 -1.49
CA VAL A 96 2.66 6.47 -2.13
C VAL A 96 1.62 6.04 -1.10
N TYR A 97 1.99 5.18 -0.14
CA TYR A 97 1.03 4.75 0.89
C TYR A 97 0.64 5.86 1.86
N MET A 98 1.53 6.82 2.14
CA MET A 98 1.18 8.01 2.90
C MET A 98 0.13 8.86 2.17
N GLU A 99 0.30 9.10 0.88
CA GLU A 99 -0.66 9.82 0.05
C GLU A 99 -2.02 9.12 -0.01
N ILE A 100 -2.01 7.80 -0.21
CA ILE A 100 -3.23 6.98 -0.19
C ILE A 100 -3.93 7.08 1.18
N GLY A 101 -3.17 7.01 2.28
CA GLY A 101 -3.71 7.12 3.63
C GLY A 101 -4.36 8.47 3.90
N LEU A 102 -3.71 9.55 3.49
CA LEU A 102 -4.28 10.90 3.60
C LEU A 102 -5.57 11.04 2.78
N GLN A 103 -5.58 10.56 1.55
CA GLN A 103 -6.77 10.59 0.70
C GLN A 103 -7.91 9.74 1.27
N ALA A 104 -7.63 8.55 1.77
CA ALA A 104 -8.62 7.69 2.44
C ALA A 104 -9.20 8.36 3.69
N GLY A 105 -8.35 9.03 4.49
CA GLY A 105 -8.78 9.80 5.66
C GLY A 105 -9.72 10.94 5.30
N ILE A 106 -9.44 11.67 4.22
CA ILE A 106 -10.33 12.75 3.72
C ILE A 106 -11.66 12.17 3.25
N LEU A 107 -11.66 11.06 2.51
CA LEU A 107 -12.89 10.39 2.05
C LEU A 107 -13.77 9.95 3.21
N LEU A 108 -13.17 9.39 4.26
CA LEU A 108 -13.87 9.04 5.51
C LEU A 108 -14.51 10.27 6.16
N MET A 109 -13.77 11.37 6.28
CA MET A 109 -14.29 12.61 6.85
C MET A 109 -15.47 13.16 6.03
N MET A 110 -15.37 13.12 4.70
CA MET A 110 -16.46 13.53 3.82
C MET A 110 -17.70 12.66 3.99
N ASP A 111 -17.54 11.36 4.21
CA ASP A 111 -18.65 10.42 4.43
C ASP A 111 -19.32 10.69 5.79
N VAL A 112 -18.55 10.99 6.84
CA VAL A 112 -19.06 11.43 8.16
C VAL A 112 -19.92 12.68 7.99
N VAL A 113 -19.43 13.70 7.30
CA VAL A 113 -20.16 14.96 7.07
C VAL A 113 -21.46 14.73 6.30
N LYS A 114 -21.43 13.90 5.25
CA LYS A 114 -22.65 13.55 4.50
C LYS A 114 -23.70 12.86 5.37
N ASN A 115 -23.29 11.94 6.24
CA ASN A 115 -24.20 11.23 7.12
C ASN A 115 -24.83 12.17 8.15
N ILE A 116 -24.05 13.06 8.77
CA ILE A 116 -24.57 14.08 9.68
C ILE A 116 -25.59 14.97 8.98
N SER A 117 -25.34 15.38 7.75
CA SER A 117 -26.25 16.23 6.97
C SER A 117 -27.55 15.51 6.63
N ARG A 118 -27.50 14.21 6.32
CA ARG A 118 -28.69 13.37 6.06
C ARG A 118 -29.59 13.25 7.29
N GLU A 119 -29.02 13.04 8.46
CA GLU A 119 -29.79 12.92 9.71
C GLU A 119 -30.48 14.24 10.06
N LYS A 120 -29.80 15.38 9.89
CA LYS A 120 -30.40 16.71 10.11
C LYS A 120 -31.56 16.99 9.15
N SER A 121 -31.46 16.58 7.89
CA SER A 121 -32.55 16.82 6.91
C SER A 121 -33.80 15.96 7.16
N LYS A 122 -33.67 14.82 7.83
CA LYS A 122 -34.81 13.97 8.22
C LYS A 122 -35.53 14.46 9.48
N GLY A 123 -34.84 15.21 10.35
CA GLY A 123 -35.40 15.74 11.59
C GLY A 123 -36.16 17.05 11.46
N THR A 124 -36.32 17.61 10.26
CA THR A 124 -37.01 18.88 9.98
C THR A 124 -38.38 18.71 9.31
N VAL A 125 -38.95 17.51 9.36
CA VAL A 125 -40.31 17.23 8.86
C VAL A 125 -41.19 16.90 10.09
N ASP A 126 -41.54 17.94 10.84
CA ASP A 126 -42.67 18.00 11.77
C ASP A 126 -43.31 19.38 11.66
#